data_ce285c156b1e86bf1ff9c9cd473be1c5
#
_entry.id   ce285c156b1e86bf1ff9c9cd473be1c5
#
_cell.length_a   1.000
_cell.length_b   1.000
_cell.length_c   1.000
_cell.angle_alpha   90.00
_cell.angle_beta   90.00
_cell.angle_gamma   90.00
#
_symmetry.space_group_name_H-M   'P 1'
#
loop_
_entity.id
_entity.type
_entity.pdbx_description
1 polymer ?
#
loop_
_entity_poly.entity_id
_entity_poly.type
_entity_poly.pdbx_seq_one_letter_code
_entity_poly.pdbx_strand_id
1 'polypeptide(L)'
;MVNTKTRDASCLRRFICVTSALSVICFFLGYSYVVFYGVSEEESQHLNASKLTSSFVDILSKTIFERPELLMEPPEDSYPVYASLLETVTKWNPDDPEPPTTFKETIQRFNYSDELERSYAEKFRNAELPFKMYDIPDILMVTRKWDDEYLKQKMKYASAHVEESKSNHFMYWNGNRDRNVRQYVPPTDLVSMKFDDWLEIAKKADEIKSTNSTTHYYFMTGVSASDNLRSYISQDLSLFSTKKNNFFVSNVAANKGIQCRFGMRGIIAEAHFDSGRNMVAMIKGAKRYILNPPHECKKLGIISDLKHPSYRHSIIDWSDIDQATSRGFDSVNAIDTIVEAGEVLYIPSYWFHYIVSLQYSVQCNSRSGSPPNGEGQTEIEECLGSVRKW
;
A
#
# COMPACT_ATOMS: atom_id res chain seq x y z
N MET A 1 -23.16 13.81 47.73
CA MET A 1 -22.43 15.02 47.32
C MET A 1 -21.05 14.58 46.90
N VAL A 2 -20.83 14.38 45.61
CA VAL A 2 -19.58 13.91 45.01
C VAL A 2 -18.87 15.08 44.37
N ASN A 3 -17.60 15.19 44.64
CA ASN A 3 -16.70 16.29 44.47
C ASN A 3 -16.33 16.48 42.98
N THR A 4 -16.91 17.48 42.30
CA THR A 4 -16.73 17.80 40.86
C THR A 4 -15.67 18.89 40.59
N LYS A 5 -14.82 19.22 41.56
CA LYS A 5 -13.86 20.36 41.42
C LYS A 5 -12.43 20.05 41.09
N THR A 6 -12.02 18.78 40.87
CA THR A 6 -10.61 18.42 40.66
C THR A 6 -10.21 18.17 39.20
N ARG A 7 -11.16 18.11 38.25
CA ARG A 7 -10.85 17.85 36.83
C ARG A 7 -10.40 19.10 36.03
N ASP A 8 -10.90 20.30 36.36
CA ASP A 8 -10.62 21.49 35.57
C ASP A 8 -9.21 22.07 35.79
N ALA A 9 -8.61 21.90 36.98
CA ALA A 9 -7.28 22.44 37.28
C ALA A 9 -6.14 21.68 36.58
N SER A 10 -6.33 20.38 36.29
CA SER A 10 -5.34 19.57 35.60
C SER A 10 -5.32 19.83 34.08
N CYS A 11 -6.46 20.12 33.50
CA CYS A 11 -6.59 20.47 32.09
C CYS A 11 -5.99 21.84 31.79
N LEU A 12 -6.26 22.84 32.66
CA LEU A 12 -5.72 24.17 32.55
C LEU A 12 -4.19 24.21 32.74
N ARG A 13 -3.63 23.42 33.66
CA ARG A 13 -2.17 23.28 33.84
C ARG A 13 -1.48 22.60 32.65
N ARG A 14 -2.10 21.59 32.03
CA ARG A 14 -1.58 20.97 30.81
C ARG A 14 -1.62 21.95 29.62
N PHE A 15 -2.67 22.75 29.50
CA PHE A 15 -2.80 23.76 28.45
C PHE A 15 -1.73 24.87 28.58
N ILE A 16 -1.45 25.34 29.77
CA ILE A 16 -0.41 26.36 30.03
C ILE A 16 1.01 25.80 29.81
N CYS A 17 1.25 24.52 30.15
CA CYS A 17 2.54 23.86 29.84
C CYS A 17 2.76 23.65 28.34
N VAL A 18 1.74 23.30 27.58
CA VAL A 18 1.84 23.12 26.12
C VAL A 18 2.09 24.44 25.40
N THR A 19 1.41 25.51 25.80
CA THR A 19 1.62 26.82 25.17
C THR A 19 2.99 27.43 25.50
N SER A 20 3.50 27.25 26.71
CA SER A 20 4.85 27.67 27.07
C SER A 20 5.94 26.85 26.41
N ALA A 21 5.76 25.53 26.26
CA ALA A 21 6.69 24.66 25.52
C ALA A 21 6.72 24.99 24.02
N LEU A 22 5.56 25.24 23.40
CA LEU A 22 5.48 25.66 22.00
C LEU A 22 6.15 27.03 21.76
N SER A 23 6.00 28.00 22.66
CA SER A 23 6.66 29.30 22.56
C SER A 23 8.19 29.16 22.65
N VAL A 24 8.70 28.27 23.49
CA VAL A 24 10.13 27.98 23.64
C VAL A 24 10.67 27.25 22.40
N ILE A 25 9.93 26.28 21.87
CA ILE A 25 10.31 25.54 20.65
C ILE A 25 10.35 26.48 19.43
N CYS A 26 9.37 27.35 19.25
CA CYS A 26 9.36 28.35 18.17
C CYS A 26 10.54 29.31 18.28
N PHE A 27 10.92 29.73 19.50
CA PHE A 27 12.07 30.58 19.72
C PHE A 27 13.39 29.84 19.38
N PHE A 28 13.56 28.59 19.79
CA PHE A 28 14.77 27.79 19.49
C PHE A 28 14.85 27.40 18.01
N LEU A 29 13.75 27.08 17.34
CA LEU A 29 13.74 26.76 15.90
C LEU A 29 14.05 28.01 15.07
N GLY A 30 13.51 29.17 15.41
CA GLY A 30 13.85 30.43 14.77
C GLY A 30 15.32 30.81 14.97
N TYR A 31 15.85 30.64 16.17
CA TYR A 31 17.24 30.90 16.49
C TYR A 31 18.20 29.89 15.80
N SER A 32 17.84 28.60 15.77
CA SER A 32 18.62 27.58 15.07
C SER A 32 18.64 27.79 13.55
N TYR A 33 17.55 28.26 12.95
CA TYR A 33 17.49 28.58 11.53
C TYR A 33 18.47 29.71 11.17
N VAL A 34 18.52 30.77 11.97
CA VAL A 34 19.43 31.91 11.76
C VAL A 34 20.89 31.50 11.94
N VAL A 35 21.19 30.59 12.89
CA VAL A 35 22.58 30.16 13.19
C VAL A 35 23.09 29.10 12.21
N PHE A 36 22.23 28.19 11.71
CA PHE A 36 22.67 27.08 10.87
C PHE A 36 22.76 27.41 9.38
N TYR A 37 21.99 28.39 8.89
CA TYR A 37 21.94 28.72 7.46
C TYR A 37 22.79 29.93 7.05
N GLY A 38 23.49 30.58 7.98
CA GLY A 38 24.54 31.57 7.69
C GLY A 38 24.10 32.64 6.66
N VAL A 39 22.86 33.13 6.76
CA VAL A 39 22.35 34.17 5.86
C VAL A 39 23.13 35.44 6.15
N SER A 40 23.82 35.99 5.15
CA SER A 40 24.53 37.26 5.27
C SER A 40 23.54 38.39 5.62
N GLU A 41 24.01 39.38 6.38
CA GLU A 41 23.16 40.52 6.82
C GLU A 41 22.47 41.26 5.67
N GLU A 42 23.00 41.20 4.45
CA GLU A 42 22.39 41.81 3.26
C GLU A 42 21.18 41.04 2.69
N GLU A 43 21.16 39.68 2.82
CA GLU A 43 20.02 38.88 2.36
C GLU A 43 18.85 38.88 3.37
N SER A 44 19.11 39.15 4.64
CA SER A 44 18.07 39.18 5.68
C SER A 44 17.09 40.36 5.52
N GLN A 45 17.43 41.40 4.77
CA GLN A 45 16.56 42.56 4.56
C GLN A 45 15.43 42.32 3.54
N HIS A 46 15.51 41.28 2.71
CA HIS A 46 14.48 40.96 1.72
C HIS A 46 13.61 39.75 2.04
N LEU A 47 14.01 38.90 2.97
CA LEU A 47 13.15 37.84 3.49
C LEU A 47 12.30 38.38 4.61
N ASN A 48 11.05 38.63 4.32
CA ASN A 48 10.05 39.13 5.26
C ASN A 48 9.76 38.06 6.32
N ALA A 49 10.69 37.90 7.28
CA ALA A 49 10.62 36.88 8.37
C ALA A 49 9.26 37.01 9.12
N SER A 50 8.66 38.19 9.17
CA SER A 50 7.34 38.40 9.75
C SER A 50 6.21 37.70 8.96
N LYS A 51 6.32 37.59 7.63
CA LYS A 51 5.32 36.88 6.82
C LYS A 51 5.46 35.38 6.91
N LEU A 52 6.67 34.86 7.01
CA LEU A 52 6.93 33.42 7.20
C LEU A 52 6.48 32.95 8.59
N THR A 53 6.78 33.78 9.64
CA THR A 53 6.33 33.44 11.00
C THR A 53 4.82 33.61 11.16
N SER A 54 4.18 34.60 10.54
CA SER A 54 2.72 34.75 10.59
C SER A 54 2.04 33.57 9.86
N SER A 55 2.50 33.20 8.68
CA SER A 55 1.93 32.07 7.94
C SER A 55 2.10 30.75 8.69
N PHE A 56 3.24 30.51 9.34
CA PHE A 56 3.47 29.30 10.13
C PHE A 56 2.63 29.29 11.41
N VAL A 57 2.51 30.42 12.10
CA VAL A 57 1.65 30.56 13.28
C VAL A 57 0.17 30.44 12.91
N ASP A 58 -0.26 30.96 11.77
CA ASP A 58 -1.64 30.82 11.29
C ASP A 58 -1.94 29.33 10.91
N ILE A 59 -1.01 28.64 10.25
CA ILE A 59 -1.15 27.20 9.94
C ILE A 59 -1.23 26.39 11.23
N LEU A 60 -0.32 26.61 12.19
CA LEU A 60 -0.32 25.92 13.47
C LEU A 60 -1.58 26.20 14.29
N SER A 61 -2.00 27.47 14.38
CA SER A 61 -3.21 27.83 15.11
C SER A 61 -4.45 27.18 14.50
N LYS A 62 -4.58 27.24 13.17
CA LYS A 62 -5.67 26.63 12.43
C LYS A 62 -5.69 25.10 12.61
N THR A 63 -4.52 24.46 12.55
CA THR A 63 -4.39 23.01 12.76
C THR A 63 -4.75 22.60 14.19
N ILE A 64 -4.28 23.34 15.21
CA ILE A 64 -4.57 23.05 16.62
C ILE A 64 -6.06 23.17 16.91
N PHE A 65 -6.75 24.13 16.29
CA PHE A 65 -8.17 24.37 16.55
C PHE A 65 -9.12 23.57 15.66
N GLU A 66 -8.77 23.35 14.39
CA GLU A 66 -9.66 22.72 13.41
C GLU A 66 -9.39 21.21 13.23
N ARG A 67 -8.14 20.78 13.38
CA ARG A 67 -7.71 19.40 13.08
C ARG A 67 -6.64 18.90 14.08
N PRO A 68 -6.93 18.93 15.38
CA PRO A 68 -5.96 18.57 16.42
C PRO A 68 -5.47 17.13 16.32
N GLU A 69 -6.27 16.22 15.76
CA GLU A 69 -5.93 14.80 15.55
C GLU A 69 -4.69 14.61 14.69
N LEU A 70 -4.43 15.52 13.72
CA LEU A 70 -3.26 15.39 12.83
C LEU A 70 -1.92 15.69 13.52
N LEU A 71 -1.95 16.29 14.70
CA LEU A 71 -0.77 16.56 15.51
C LEU A 71 -0.41 15.40 16.44
N MET A 72 -1.35 14.49 16.66
CA MET A 72 -1.18 13.34 17.56
C MET A 72 -0.46 12.19 16.86
N GLU A 73 0.01 11.23 17.64
CA GLU A 73 0.41 9.92 17.10
C GLU A 73 -0.82 9.16 16.59
N PRO A 74 -0.66 8.22 15.65
CA PRO A 74 -1.77 7.38 15.21
C PRO A 74 -2.45 6.72 16.40
N PRO A 75 -3.79 6.59 16.39
CA PRO A 75 -4.55 6.02 17.51
C PRO A 75 -4.43 4.50 17.53
N GLU A 76 -3.30 3.95 17.99
CA GLU A 76 -2.98 2.52 17.99
C GLU A 76 -4.06 1.66 18.69
N ASP A 77 -4.75 2.21 19.69
CA ASP A 77 -5.84 1.52 20.39
C ASP A 77 -7.15 1.43 19.58
N SER A 78 -7.32 2.23 18.53
CA SER A 78 -8.56 2.33 17.76
C SER A 78 -8.39 2.16 16.25
N TYR A 79 -7.18 2.00 15.78
CA TYR A 79 -6.86 1.74 14.38
C TYR A 79 -5.73 0.70 14.28
N PRO A 80 -5.81 -0.29 13.36
CA PRO A 80 -6.89 -0.47 12.37
C PRO A 80 -8.22 -0.97 12.96
N VAL A 81 -9.34 -0.62 12.31
CA VAL A 81 -10.65 -1.20 12.61
C VAL A 81 -10.81 -2.48 11.82
N TYR A 82 -10.84 -3.61 12.51
CA TYR A 82 -10.91 -4.92 11.88
C TYR A 82 -12.35 -5.45 11.80
N ALA A 83 -12.65 -6.13 10.70
CA ALA A 83 -13.70 -7.13 10.62
C ALA A 83 -13.06 -8.53 10.76
N SER A 84 -13.85 -9.58 10.97
CA SER A 84 -13.31 -10.93 10.80
C SER A 84 -13.13 -11.23 9.32
N LEU A 85 -12.11 -12.04 8.98
CA LEU A 85 -11.87 -12.44 7.59
C LEU A 85 -13.06 -13.24 7.05
N LEU A 86 -13.68 -14.12 7.87
CA LEU A 86 -14.87 -14.87 7.47
C LEU A 86 -16.04 -13.94 7.10
N GLU A 87 -16.30 -12.94 7.94
CA GLU A 87 -17.33 -11.93 7.66
C GLU A 87 -17.03 -11.18 6.36
N THR A 88 -15.78 -10.80 6.15
CA THR A 88 -15.30 -10.09 4.97
C THR A 88 -15.55 -10.86 3.68
N VAL A 89 -15.16 -12.15 3.63
CA VAL A 89 -15.33 -12.97 2.42
C VAL A 89 -16.76 -13.47 2.23
N THR A 90 -17.54 -13.57 3.31
CA THR A 90 -18.97 -13.95 3.23
C THR A 90 -19.85 -12.80 2.75
N LYS A 91 -19.59 -11.58 3.22
CA LYS A 91 -20.33 -10.39 2.77
C LYS A 91 -20.05 -10.03 1.32
N TRP A 92 -18.85 -10.31 0.89
CA TRP A 92 -18.44 -10.10 -0.49
C TRP A 92 -17.47 -11.21 -0.89
N ASN A 93 -18.01 -12.24 -1.56
CA ASN A 93 -17.18 -13.35 -2.02
C ASN A 93 -16.11 -12.86 -2.99
N PRO A 94 -14.82 -13.24 -2.82
CA PRO A 94 -13.74 -12.82 -3.72
C PRO A 94 -13.93 -13.20 -5.19
N ASP A 95 -14.70 -14.24 -5.51
CA ASP A 95 -15.02 -14.61 -6.89
C ASP A 95 -16.02 -13.66 -7.55
N ASP A 96 -16.69 -12.81 -6.78
CA ASP A 96 -17.55 -11.76 -7.31
C ASP A 96 -16.77 -10.43 -7.43
N PRO A 97 -16.45 -9.98 -8.64
CA PRO A 97 -15.76 -8.71 -8.83
C PRO A 97 -16.67 -7.47 -8.71
N GLU A 98 -17.97 -7.63 -8.44
CA GLU A 98 -18.87 -6.49 -8.24
C GLU A 98 -18.97 -6.14 -6.75
N PRO A 99 -18.60 -4.92 -6.36
CA PRO A 99 -18.72 -4.51 -4.96
C PRO A 99 -20.20 -4.41 -4.55
N PRO A 100 -20.59 -4.97 -3.39
CA PRO A 100 -21.94 -4.82 -2.89
C PRO A 100 -22.24 -3.36 -2.53
N THR A 101 -23.48 -2.93 -2.71
CA THR A 101 -23.91 -1.55 -2.40
C THR A 101 -23.76 -1.18 -0.93
N THR A 102 -23.63 -2.17 -0.05
CA THR A 102 -23.43 -2.01 1.40
C THR A 102 -21.96 -1.97 1.79
N PHE A 103 -21.04 -2.10 0.83
CA PHE A 103 -19.60 -2.08 1.11
C PHE A 103 -19.19 -0.75 1.76
N LYS A 104 -18.47 -0.85 2.87
CA LYS A 104 -17.86 0.28 3.57
C LYS A 104 -16.46 -0.10 3.98
N GLU A 105 -15.50 0.65 3.55
CA GLU A 105 -14.11 0.48 3.98
C GLU A 105 -13.84 1.21 5.29
N THR A 106 -12.90 0.69 6.06
CA THR A 106 -12.48 1.24 7.36
C THR A 106 -11.04 1.76 7.34
N ILE A 107 -10.36 1.64 6.21
CA ILE A 107 -8.98 2.10 6.06
C ILE A 107 -8.89 3.63 6.11
N GLN A 108 -7.88 4.15 6.80
CA GLN A 108 -7.60 5.59 6.82
C GLN A 108 -7.18 6.09 5.44
N ARG A 109 -7.62 7.30 5.10
CA ARG A 109 -7.41 7.89 3.78
C ARG A 109 -6.97 9.34 3.93
N PHE A 110 -5.86 9.70 3.30
CA PHE A 110 -5.22 11.00 3.45
C PHE A 110 -5.05 11.70 2.09
N ASN A 111 -5.23 13.03 2.08
CA ASN A 111 -4.94 13.88 0.93
C ASN A 111 -3.43 14.14 0.86
N TYR A 112 -2.79 13.70 -0.23
CA TYR A 112 -1.35 13.91 -0.43
C TYR A 112 -0.99 15.39 -0.68
N SER A 113 -1.88 16.15 -1.30
CA SER A 113 -1.68 17.58 -1.57
C SER A 113 -1.83 18.44 -0.31
N ASP A 114 -2.50 17.94 0.75
CA ASP A 114 -2.54 18.57 2.07
C ASP A 114 -1.27 18.17 2.84
N GLU A 115 -0.45 19.16 3.19
CA GLU A 115 0.84 18.95 3.86
C GLU A 115 0.68 18.31 5.25
N LEU A 116 -0.38 18.67 5.97
CA LEU A 116 -0.65 18.14 7.30
C LEU A 116 -1.12 16.69 7.26
N GLU A 117 -2.05 16.37 6.35
CA GLU A 117 -2.48 14.99 6.15
C GLU A 117 -1.33 14.11 5.65
N ARG A 118 -0.50 14.61 4.73
CA ARG A 118 0.69 13.91 4.27
C ARG A 118 1.68 13.65 5.40
N SER A 119 1.92 14.64 6.26
CA SER A 119 2.77 14.47 7.46
C SER A 119 2.19 13.46 8.44
N TYR A 120 0.87 13.45 8.61
CA TYR A 120 0.20 12.48 9.46
C TYR A 120 0.24 11.07 8.88
N ALA A 121 0.08 10.92 7.56
CA ALA A 121 0.28 9.65 6.88
C ALA A 121 1.71 9.09 7.02
N GLU A 122 2.73 9.97 7.16
CA GLU A 122 4.09 9.51 7.47
C GLU A 122 4.19 8.86 8.85
N LYS A 123 3.42 9.33 9.82
CA LYS A 123 3.35 8.69 11.14
C LYS A 123 2.72 7.31 11.05
N PHE A 124 1.63 7.14 10.28
CA PHE A 124 1.03 5.83 10.01
C PHE A 124 2.03 4.88 9.34
N ARG A 125 2.78 5.37 8.34
CA ARG A 125 3.82 4.57 7.69
C ARG A 125 4.91 4.14 8.69
N ASN A 126 5.31 5.02 9.59
CA ASN A 126 6.35 4.74 10.59
C ASN A 126 5.86 3.78 11.68
N ALA A 127 4.56 3.81 11.99
CA ALA A 127 3.88 2.88 12.89
C ALA A 127 3.47 1.56 12.20
N GLU A 128 3.89 1.30 10.96
CA GLU A 128 3.53 0.10 10.17
C GLU A 128 2.00 -0.13 10.11
N LEU A 129 1.22 0.94 9.96
CA LEU A 129 -0.23 0.91 9.82
C LEU A 129 -0.64 1.15 8.36
N PRO A 130 -1.53 0.34 7.77
CA PRO A 130 -1.96 0.51 6.39
C PRO A 130 -2.85 1.75 6.23
N PHE A 131 -2.72 2.42 5.08
CA PHE A 131 -3.56 3.58 4.72
C PHE A 131 -3.61 3.78 3.21
N LYS A 132 -4.54 4.63 2.75
CA LYS A 132 -4.59 5.10 1.36
C LYS A 132 -4.25 6.59 1.27
N MET A 133 -3.64 6.95 0.13
CA MET A 133 -3.42 8.34 -0.28
C MET A 133 -4.20 8.64 -1.54
N TYR A 134 -4.74 9.83 -1.65
CA TYR A 134 -5.37 10.36 -2.85
C TYR A 134 -4.87 11.76 -3.16
N ASP A 135 -5.28 12.34 -4.28
CA ASP A 135 -4.86 13.66 -4.76
C ASP A 135 -3.33 13.78 -4.88
N ILE A 136 -2.72 12.77 -5.53
CA ILE A 136 -1.29 12.73 -5.78
C ILE A 136 -1.05 13.21 -7.22
N PRO A 137 -0.52 14.44 -7.44
CA PRO A 137 -0.45 15.03 -8.78
C PRO A 137 0.29 14.16 -9.79
N ASP A 138 1.41 13.56 -9.40
CA ASP A 138 2.21 12.70 -10.29
C ASP A 138 1.42 11.44 -10.71
N ILE A 139 0.69 10.81 -9.79
CA ILE A 139 -0.14 9.63 -10.11
C ILE A 139 -1.33 10.03 -10.98
N LEU A 140 -2.02 11.12 -10.65
CA LEU A 140 -3.13 11.63 -11.47
C LEU A 140 -2.70 11.99 -12.90
N MET A 141 -1.48 12.45 -13.08
CA MET A 141 -0.90 12.69 -14.41
C MET A 141 -0.69 11.37 -15.16
N VAL A 142 -0.18 10.34 -14.50
CA VAL A 142 0.03 9.02 -15.09
C VAL A 142 -1.30 8.34 -15.43
N THR A 143 -2.33 8.43 -14.58
CA THR A 143 -3.67 7.87 -14.88
C THR A 143 -4.26 8.44 -16.17
N ARG A 144 -4.03 9.72 -16.46
CA ARG A 144 -4.48 10.37 -17.70
C ARG A 144 -3.62 10.01 -18.90
N LYS A 145 -2.32 9.78 -18.68
CA LYS A 145 -1.33 9.49 -19.72
C LYS A 145 -1.37 8.04 -20.20
N TRP A 146 -1.61 7.08 -19.28
CA TRP A 146 -1.59 5.66 -19.59
C TRP A 146 -2.94 5.18 -20.12
N ASP A 147 -3.39 5.81 -21.21
CA ASP A 147 -4.51 5.27 -21.98
C ASP A 147 -4.08 4.03 -22.79
N ASP A 148 -5.05 3.36 -23.40
CA ASP A 148 -4.80 2.12 -24.12
C ASP A 148 -3.83 2.31 -25.29
N GLU A 149 -3.91 3.44 -26.02
CA GLU A 149 -3.07 3.71 -27.17
C GLU A 149 -1.62 3.99 -26.76
N TYR A 150 -1.43 4.76 -25.67
CA TYR A 150 -0.10 4.99 -25.09
C TYR A 150 0.54 3.67 -24.66
N LEU A 151 -0.19 2.82 -23.95
CA LEU A 151 0.30 1.53 -23.47
C LEU A 151 0.62 0.59 -24.65
N LYS A 152 -0.23 0.49 -25.67
CA LYS A 152 0.04 -0.28 -26.90
C LYS A 152 1.34 0.18 -27.55
N GLN A 153 1.54 1.50 -27.71
CA GLN A 153 2.76 2.05 -28.28
C GLN A 153 4.00 1.67 -27.45
N LYS A 154 3.95 1.82 -26.12
CA LYS A 154 5.08 1.58 -25.22
C LYS A 154 5.41 0.09 -25.06
N MET A 155 4.42 -0.77 -25.15
CA MET A 155 4.56 -2.20 -24.95
C MET A 155 4.60 -3.02 -26.24
N LYS A 156 4.59 -2.37 -27.39
CA LYS A 156 4.59 -3.00 -28.72
C LYS A 156 5.63 -4.12 -28.90
N TYR A 157 6.80 -3.94 -28.30
CA TYR A 157 7.92 -4.88 -28.41
C TYR A 157 8.30 -5.50 -27.05
N ALA A 158 7.51 -5.27 -26.01
CA ALA A 158 7.79 -5.84 -24.72
C ALA A 158 7.46 -7.35 -24.77
N SER A 159 8.49 -8.18 -24.58
CA SER A 159 8.28 -9.57 -24.18
C SER A 159 7.86 -9.56 -22.72
N ALA A 160 6.59 -9.70 -22.47
CA ALA A 160 6.08 -9.71 -21.11
C ALA A 160 5.93 -11.14 -20.61
N HIS A 161 6.10 -11.30 -19.30
CA HIS A 161 5.65 -12.49 -18.62
C HIS A 161 4.15 -12.40 -18.45
N VAL A 162 3.43 -13.29 -19.13
CA VAL A 162 1.99 -13.44 -18.95
C VAL A 162 1.78 -14.78 -18.27
N GLU A 163 1.11 -14.75 -17.13
CA GLU A 163 0.64 -15.95 -16.47
C GLU A 163 -0.77 -16.28 -16.96
N GLU A 164 -0.97 -17.54 -17.35
CA GLU A 164 -2.27 -18.11 -17.69
C GLU A 164 -2.74 -19.02 -16.55
N SER A 165 -3.97 -18.84 -16.11
CA SER A 165 -4.65 -19.75 -15.19
C SER A 165 -5.94 -20.29 -15.81
N LYS A 166 -6.26 -21.56 -15.55
CA LYS A 166 -7.53 -22.21 -15.91
C LYS A 166 -8.65 -21.86 -14.94
N SER A 167 -8.33 -21.10 -13.91
CA SER A 167 -9.26 -20.45 -12.99
C SER A 167 -8.95 -18.95 -12.96
N ASN A 168 -9.60 -18.20 -12.05
CA ASN A 168 -9.25 -16.80 -11.79
C ASN A 168 -8.16 -16.63 -10.73
N HIS A 169 -7.66 -17.72 -10.13
CA HIS A 169 -6.68 -17.74 -9.04
C HIS A 169 -5.23 -17.74 -9.55
N PHE A 170 -4.41 -16.85 -9.00
CA PHE A 170 -3.01 -16.67 -9.34
C PHE A 170 -2.15 -16.69 -8.08
N MET A 171 -1.43 -17.78 -7.89
CA MET A 171 -0.44 -17.92 -6.84
C MET A 171 0.96 -17.82 -7.45
N TYR A 172 1.72 -16.80 -7.06
CA TYR A 172 3.09 -16.66 -7.54
C TYR A 172 3.94 -17.88 -7.16
N TRP A 173 4.74 -18.34 -8.10
CA TRP A 173 5.65 -19.45 -7.90
C TRP A 173 7.02 -19.18 -8.56
N ASN A 174 8.06 -19.85 -8.05
CA ASN A 174 9.43 -19.72 -8.55
C ASN A 174 10.00 -21.10 -8.90
N GLY A 175 10.04 -21.42 -10.18
CA GLY A 175 10.54 -22.70 -10.69
C GLY A 175 12.04 -22.97 -10.45
N ASN A 176 12.82 -21.97 -10.02
CA ASN A 176 14.21 -22.14 -9.61
C ASN A 176 14.36 -22.57 -8.15
N ARG A 177 13.27 -22.53 -7.37
CA ARG A 177 13.23 -23.13 -6.05
C ARG A 177 12.99 -24.61 -6.24
N ASP A 178 13.45 -25.41 -5.40
CA ASP A 178 13.45 -26.85 -5.34
C ASP A 178 13.12 -27.64 -6.64
N ARG A 179 14.14 -27.89 -7.44
CA ARG A 179 14.06 -28.82 -8.57
C ARG A 179 13.80 -30.29 -8.14
N ASN A 180 13.80 -30.54 -6.83
CA ASN A 180 13.61 -31.89 -6.25
C ASN A 180 12.18 -32.14 -5.75
N VAL A 181 11.28 -31.17 -5.79
CA VAL A 181 9.84 -31.40 -5.56
C VAL A 181 9.28 -32.10 -6.81
N ARG A 182 9.48 -33.40 -6.88
CA ARG A 182 9.16 -34.28 -8.03
C ARG A 182 7.68 -34.29 -8.44
N GLN A 183 6.80 -33.53 -7.74
CA GLN A 183 5.35 -33.50 -7.99
C GLN A 183 4.75 -32.12 -7.92
N TYR A 184 5.57 -31.06 -7.88
CA TYR A 184 5.01 -29.70 -7.87
C TYR A 184 4.40 -29.38 -9.24
N VAL A 185 3.11 -29.12 -9.25
CA VAL A 185 2.39 -28.62 -10.42
C VAL A 185 2.24 -27.11 -10.23
N PRO A 186 2.81 -26.29 -11.13
CA PRO A 186 2.59 -24.85 -11.07
C PRO A 186 1.09 -24.50 -11.13
N PRO A 187 0.63 -23.54 -10.30
CA PRO A 187 -0.77 -23.11 -10.33
C PRO A 187 -1.13 -22.33 -11.60
N THR A 188 -0.11 -21.80 -12.29
CA THR A 188 -0.26 -21.02 -13.52
C THR A 188 0.79 -21.44 -14.55
N ASP A 189 0.46 -21.27 -15.83
CA ASP A 189 1.39 -21.46 -16.93
C ASP A 189 1.98 -20.13 -17.39
N LEU A 190 3.26 -20.15 -17.80
CA LEU A 190 3.88 -18.98 -18.42
C LEU A 190 3.68 -19.04 -19.92
N VAL A 191 2.98 -18.05 -20.46
CA VAL A 191 2.66 -17.95 -21.89
C VAL A 191 3.26 -16.69 -22.52
N SER A 192 3.52 -16.76 -23.82
CA SER A 192 3.92 -15.59 -24.61
C SER A 192 2.69 -14.95 -25.25
N MET A 193 2.42 -13.69 -24.90
CA MET A 193 1.28 -12.95 -25.43
C MET A 193 1.69 -11.50 -25.68
N LYS A 194 1.23 -10.92 -26.80
CA LYS A 194 1.40 -9.48 -27.05
C LYS A 194 0.44 -8.68 -26.18
N PHE A 195 0.83 -7.47 -25.85
CA PHE A 195 0.00 -6.60 -25.03
C PHE A 195 -1.35 -6.29 -25.70
N ASP A 196 -1.36 -6.07 -27.02
CA ASP A 196 -2.57 -5.78 -27.77
C ASP A 196 -3.59 -6.92 -27.68
N ASP A 197 -3.12 -8.18 -27.83
CA ASP A 197 -3.97 -9.38 -27.74
C ASP A 197 -4.53 -9.53 -26.31
N TRP A 198 -3.66 -9.32 -25.31
CA TRP A 198 -4.08 -9.34 -23.89
C TRP A 198 -5.12 -8.25 -23.59
N LEU A 199 -4.91 -7.03 -24.09
CA LEU A 199 -5.80 -5.90 -23.86
C LEU A 199 -7.20 -6.13 -24.44
N GLU A 200 -7.29 -6.71 -25.64
CA GLU A 200 -8.56 -7.06 -26.25
C GLU A 200 -9.34 -8.07 -25.39
N ILE A 201 -8.66 -9.11 -24.88
CA ILE A 201 -9.27 -10.10 -24.00
C ILE A 201 -9.73 -9.44 -22.69
N ALA A 202 -8.90 -8.58 -22.08
CA ALA A 202 -9.22 -7.91 -20.82
C ALA A 202 -10.43 -6.97 -20.96
N LYS A 203 -10.50 -6.20 -22.04
CA LYS A 203 -11.66 -5.31 -22.31
C LYS A 203 -12.93 -6.09 -22.57
N LYS A 204 -12.85 -7.18 -23.32
CA LYS A 204 -14.00 -8.05 -23.56
C LYS A 204 -14.53 -8.68 -22.26
N ALA A 205 -13.65 -9.02 -21.32
CA ALA A 205 -14.07 -9.53 -20.01
C ALA A 205 -14.85 -8.47 -19.20
N ASP A 206 -14.46 -7.19 -19.29
CA ASP A 206 -15.18 -6.08 -18.65
C ASP A 206 -16.57 -5.85 -19.29
N GLU A 207 -16.68 -5.93 -20.63
CA GLU A 207 -17.93 -5.73 -21.36
C GLU A 207 -18.96 -6.81 -21.05
N ILE A 208 -18.52 -8.07 -21.02
CA ILE A 208 -19.40 -9.22 -20.79
C ILE A 208 -19.84 -9.29 -19.32
N LYS A 209 -19.04 -8.70 -18.39
CA LYS A 209 -19.23 -8.78 -16.93
C LYS A 209 -19.40 -10.22 -16.42
N SER A 210 -19.02 -11.21 -17.22
CA SER A 210 -19.15 -12.62 -16.90
C SER A 210 -17.84 -13.11 -16.29
N THR A 211 -17.93 -13.75 -15.14
CA THR A 211 -16.86 -14.50 -14.50
C THR A 211 -16.71 -15.91 -15.09
N ASN A 212 -17.56 -16.29 -16.06
CA ASN A 212 -17.57 -17.62 -16.67
C ASN A 212 -16.43 -17.87 -17.66
N SER A 213 -15.42 -16.98 -17.74
CA SER A 213 -14.19 -17.29 -18.45
C SER A 213 -13.45 -18.40 -17.72
N THR A 214 -13.16 -19.48 -18.41
CA THR A 214 -12.38 -20.60 -17.87
C THR A 214 -10.87 -20.36 -17.93
N THR A 215 -10.45 -19.26 -18.53
CA THR A 215 -9.02 -18.91 -18.68
C THR A 215 -8.81 -17.43 -18.45
N HIS A 216 -7.89 -17.12 -17.57
CA HIS A 216 -7.51 -15.74 -17.22
C HIS A 216 -6.02 -15.52 -17.48
N TYR A 217 -5.66 -14.29 -17.82
CA TYR A 217 -4.30 -13.89 -18.13
C TYR A 217 -3.86 -12.70 -17.28
N TYR A 218 -2.80 -12.87 -16.51
CA TYR A 218 -2.20 -11.84 -15.69
C TYR A 218 -0.90 -11.34 -16.32
N PHE A 219 -0.93 -10.12 -16.85
CA PHE A 219 0.21 -9.54 -17.56
C PHE A 219 1.11 -8.77 -16.58
N MET A 220 2.42 -9.00 -16.66
CA MET A 220 3.38 -8.42 -15.73
C MET A 220 4.53 -7.78 -16.48
N THR A 221 4.93 -6.59 -16.02
CA THR A 221 6.13 -5.89 -16.47
C THR A 221 6.74 -5.11 -15.32
N GLY A 222 7.95 -4.62 -15.49
CA GLY A 222 8.60 -3.83 -14.45
C GLY A 222 9.99 -3.37 -14.84
N VAL A 223 10.58 -2.58 -13.97
CA VAL A 223 11.94 -2.06 -14.12
C VAL A 223 12.69 -2.17 -12.79
N SER A 224 13.98 -2.43 -12.87
CA SER A 224 14.83 -2.45 -11.69
C SER A 224 15.06 -1.04 -11.13
N ALA A 225 15.47 -0.94 -9.87
CA ALA A 225 15.85 0.32 -9.25
C ALA A 225 17.03 1.01 -9.96
N SER A 226 17.84 0.24 -10.70
CA SER A 226 18.99 0.74 -11.47
C SER A 226 18.65 1.22 -12.89
N ASP A 227 17.36 1.25 -13.25
CA ASP A 227 16.92 1.65 -14.61
C ASP A 227 17.31 3.09 -14.98
N ASN A 228 17.50 3.96 -13.98
CA ASN A 228 17.96 5.35 -14.15
C ASN A 228 17.10 6.16 -15.15
N LEU A 229 15.79 6.02 -15.09
CA LEU A 229 14.82 6.71 -15.97
C LEU A 229 14.98 6.40 -17.47
N ARG A 230 15.46 5.22 -17.82
CA ARG A 230 15.60 4.80 -19.23
C ARG A 230 14.28 4.32 -19.82
N SER A 231 13.47 3.64 -19.01
CA SER A 231 12.15 3.15 -19.44
C SER A 231 11.06 4.17 -19.22
N TYR A 232 9.95 4.04 -19.95
CA TYR A 232 8.77 4.86 -19.75
C TYR A 232 8.16 4.65 -18.34
N ILE A 233 8.26 3.44 -17.78
CA ILE A 233 7.75 3.14 -16.43
C ILE A 233 8.48 3.99 -15.39
N SER A 234 9.81 4.02 -15.44
CA SER A 234 10.60 4.79 -14.47
C SER A 234 10.52 6.30 -14.71
N GLN A 235 10.30 6.74 -15.95
CA GLN A 235 10.11 8.16 -16.28
C GLN A 235 8.76 8.66 -15.80
N ASP A 236 7.68 7.91 -16.06
CA ASP A 236 6.33 8.31 -15.73
C ASP A 236 6.05 8.18 -14.24
N LEU A 237 6.58 7.14 -13.60
CA LEU A 237 6.47 6.90 -12.15
C LEU A 237 7.76 7.33 -11.42
N SER A 238 8.25 8.53 -11.70
CA SER A 238 9.51 9.05 -11.16
C SER A 238 9.52 9.13 -9.64
N LEU A 239 8.36 9.27 -9.00
CA LEU A 239 8.21 9.24 -7.53
C LEU A 239 8.68 7.89 -6.92
N PHE A 240 8.64 6.78 -7.67
CA PHE A 240 9.18 5.47 -7.29
C PHE A 240 10.61 5.24 -7.78
N SER A 241 11.10 6.04 -8.73
CA SER A 241 12.45 5.97 -9.33
C SER A 241 13.37 7.07 -8.82
N THR A 242 13.35 7.35 -7.54
CA THR A 242 14.10 8.42 -6.89
C THR A 242 15.52 7.99 -6.49
N LYS A 243 16.43 8.96 -6.42
CA LYS A 243 17.79 8.78 -5.85
C LYS A 243 17.89 9.20 -4.38
N LYS A 244 16.83 9.76 -3.82
CA LYS A 244 16.72 10.17 -2.42
C LYS A 244 15.47 9.56 -1.81
N ASN A 245 15.51 9.29 -0.52
CA ASN A 245 14.32 8.89 0.20
C ASN A 245 13.22 9.95 0.05
N ASN A 246 11.99 9.50 -0.12
CA ASN A 246 10.81 10.34 -0.20
C ASN A 246 9.62 9.64 0.49
N PHE A 247 8.44 10.23 0.39
CA PHE A 247 7.24 9.64 0.98
C PHE A 247 6.98 8.20 0.48
N PHE A 248 7.18 7.91 -0.80
CA PHE A 248 6.85 6.62 -1.42
C PHE A 248 8.01 5.62 -1.38
N VAL A 249 9.25 6.10 -1.30
CA VAL A 249 10.45 5.27 -1.24
C VAL A 249 11.22 5.61 0.04
N SER A 250 10.91 4.88 1.10
CA SER A 250 11.48 5.15 2.43
C SER A 250 12.97 4.79 2.55
N ASN A 251 13.46 3.88 1.71
CA ASN A 251 14.87 3.49 1.66
C ASN A 251 15.28 3.19 0.22
N VAL A 252 15.97 4.14 -0.40
CA VAL A 252 16.43 4.02 -1.80
C VAL A 252 17.40 2.85 -1.99
N ALA A 253 18.27 2.57 -1.02
CA ALA A 253 19.23 1.47 -1.11
C ALA A 253 18.54 0.09 -1.12
N ALA A 254 17.36 -0.01 -0.54
CA ALA A 254 16.55 -1.22 -0.50
C ALA A 254 15.39 -1.22 -1.52
N ASN A 255 15.35 -0.22 -2.42
CA ASN A 255 14.31 -0.14 -3.45
C ASN A 255 14.47 -1.30 -4.45
N LYS A 256 13.38 -2.05 -4.66
CA LYS A 256 13.33 -3.21 -5.58
C LYS A 256 12.96 -2.83 -7.02
N GLY A 257 12.80 -1.52 -7.29
CA GLY A 257 12.30 -1.00 -8.57
C GLY A 257 10.78 -0.95 -8.62
N ILE A 258 10.25 -0.83 -9.82
CA ILE A 258 8.80 -0.72 -10.05
C ILE A 258 8.30 -1.99 -10.71
N GLN A 259 7.28 -2.60 -10.13
CA GLN A 259 6.58 -3.74 -10.71
C GLN A 259 5.16 -3.34 -11.07
N CYS A 260 4.78 -3.55 -12.32
CA CYS A 260 3.43 -3.28 -12.80
C CYS A 260 2.68 -4.56 -13.10
N ARG A 261 1.41 -4.61 -12.71
CA ARG A 261 0.50 -5.73 -12.88
C ARG A 261 -0.74 -5.25 -13.62
N PHE A 262 -1.05 -5.92 -14.71
CA PHE A 262 -2.21 -5.67 -15.55
C PHE A 262 -3.18 -6.83 -15.35
N GLY A 263 -4.27 -6.59 -14.65
CA GLY A 263 -5.25 -7.61 -14.29
C GLY A 263 -6.51 -7.52 -15.15
N MET A 264 -6.97 -8.67 -15.62
CA MET A 264 -8.34 -8.81 -16.14
C MET A 264 -9.32 -8.78 -14.96
N ARG A 265 -10.58 -8.47 -15.25
CA ARG A 265 -11.68 -8.59 -14.30
C ARG A 265 -11.73 -9.99 -13.69
N GLY A 266 -11.95 -10.07 -12.38
CA GLY A 266 -12.09 -11.31 -11.62
C GLY A 266 -10.78 -11.99 -11.25
N ILE A 267 -9.62 -11.53 -11.73
CA ILE A 267 -8.33 -12.11 -11.32
C ILE A 267 -8.12 -11.92 -9.82
N ILE A 268 -7.76 -13.01 -9.16
CA ILE A 268 -7.38 -13.09 -7.75
C ILE A 268 -5.89 -13.37 -7.66
N ALA A 269 -5.15 -12.50 -6.99
CA ALA A 269 -3.80 -12.82 -6.52
C ALA A 269 -3.88 -13.32 -5.08
N GLU A 270 -3.50 -14.58 -4.90
CA GLU A 270 -3.60 -15.31 -3.63
C GLU A 270 -2.90 -14.63 -2.47
N ALA A 271 -3.44 -14.83 -1.28
CA ALA A 271 -2.92 -14.23 -0.06
C ALA A 271 -1.45 -14.55 0.16
N HIS A 272 -0.65 -13.52 0.32
CA HIS A 272 0.77 -13.60 0.59
C HIS A 272 1.26 -12.38 1.33
N PHE A 273 2.48 -12.41 1.83
CA PHE A 273 3.14 -11.22 2.38
C PHE A 273 4.40 -10.85 1.60
N ASP A 274 4.77 -9.58 1.69
CA ASP A 274 6.06 -9.06 1.27
C ASP A 274 6.86 -8.59 2.49
N SER A 275 8.18 -8.83 2.50
CA SER A 275 9.05 -8.43 3.62
C SER A 275 9.38 -6.93 3.65
N GLY A 276 9.08 -6.21 2.59
CA GLY A 276 9.35 -4.78 2.47
C GLY A 276 8.07 -3.95 2.44
N ARG A 277 8.18 -2.72 2.92
CA ARG A 277 7.15 -1.69 2.78
C ARG A 277 6.76 -1.53 1.33
N ASN A 278 5.47 -1.58 1.04
CA ASN A 278 4.94 -1.62 -0.32
C ASN A 278 3.99 -0.45 -0.58
N MET A 279 4.33 0.41 -1.52
CA MET A 279 3.48 1.49 -2.03
C MET A 279 2.88 1.07 -3.36
N VAL A 280 1.58 0.88 -3.40
CA VAL A 280 0.83 0.37 -4.55
C VAL A 280 0.00 1.49 -5.17
N ALA A 281 0.44 2.01 -6.31
CA ALA A 281 -0.30 3.01 -7.08
C ALA A 281 -1.25 2.33 -8.06
N MET A 282 -2.52 2.68 -7.99
CA MET A 282 -3.51 2.27 -8.98
C MET A 282 -3.53 3.30 -10.12
N ILE A 283 -3.19 2.85 -11.32
CA ILE A 283 -3.09 3.72 -12.50
C ILE A 283 -4.37 3.66 -13.33
N LYS A 284 -5.02 2.50 -13.40
CA LYS A 284 -6.26 2.30 -14.15
C LYS A 284 -7.13 1.27 -13.46
N GLY A 285 -8.45 1.48 -13.53
CA GLY A 285 -9.42 0.56 -12.96
C GLY A 285 -9.43 0.57 -11.44
N ALA A 286 -9.84 -0.55 -10.84
CA ALA A 286 -9.91 -0.73 -9.41
C ALA A 286 -9.58 -2.16 -9.01
N LYS A 287 -9.00 -2.30 -7.80
CA LYS A 287 -8.75 -3.60 -7.17
C LYS A 287 -9.20 -3.57 -5.72
N ARG A 288 -9.78 -4.68 -5.27
CA ARG A 288 -10.04 -4.95 -3.86
C ARG A 288 -8.80 -5.52 -3.21
N TYR A 289 -8.48 -5.07 -2.01
CA TYR A 289 -7.42 -5.58 -1.16
C TYR A 289 -7.99 -6.02 0.18
N ILE A 290 -7.79 -7.28 0.54
CA ILE A 290 -8.05 -7.77 1.89
C ILE A 290 -6.69 -7.90 2.57
N LEU A 291 -6.50 -7.17 3.66
CA LEU A 291 -5.24 -7.06 4.40
C LEU A 291 -5.35 -7.71 5.76
N ASN A 292 -4.33 -8.47 6.17
CA ASN A 292 -4.28 -9.06 7.52
C ASN A 292 -2.92 -8.77 8.16
N PRO A 293 -2.88 -8.45 9.45
CA PRO A 293 -1.64 -8.18 10.14
C PRO A 293 -0.77 -9.44 10.30
N PRO A 294 0.56 -9.28 10.49
CA PRO A 294 1.51 -10.40 10.56
C PRO A 294 1.19 -11.45 11.62
N HIS A 295 0.62 -11.05 12.77
CA HIS A 295 0.28 -11.95 13.87
C HIS A 295 -0.81 -12.99 13.53
N GLU A 296 -1.56 -12.79 12.44
CA GLU A 296 -2.56 -13.76 11.96
C GLU A 296 -1.96 -14.91 11.14
N CYS A 297 -0.66 -14.90 10.89
CA CYS A 297 0.06 -15.85 10.03
C CYS A 297 -0.31 -17.33 10.32
N LYS A 298 -0.38 -17.72 11.59
CA LYS A 298 -0.63 -19.12 12.00
C LYS A 298 -2.00 -19.64 11.56
N LYS A 299 -2.99 -18.74 11.41
CA LYS A 299 -4.37 -19.09 11.02
C LYS A 299 -4.57 -19.07 9.50
N LEU A 300 -3.73 -18.35 8.77
CA LEU A 300 -3.87 -18.13 7.33
C LEU A 300 -3.38 -19.30 6.46
N GLY A 301 -2.87 -20.39 7.04
CA GLY A 301 -2.42 -21.57 6.28
C GLY A 301 -1.25 -21.29 5.34
N ILE A 302 -0.28 -20.52 5.79
CA ILE A 302 0.85 -20.07 4.96
C ILE A 302 1.85 -21.19 4.73
N ILE A 303 2.31 -21.35 3.47
CA ILE A 303 3.37 -22.28 3.10
C ILE A 303 4.68 -21.83 3.75
N SER A 304 5.15 -22.60 4.72
CA SER A 304 6.31 -22.30 5.56
C SER A 304 7.64 -22.85 5.01
N ASP A 305 7.61 -23.85 4.12
CA ASP A 305 8.84 -24.39 3.56
C ASP A 305 9.49 -23.38 2.61
N LEU A 306 10.65 -22.86 3.02
CA LEU A 306 11.47 -21.93 2.24
C LEU A 306 11.87 -22.44 0.85
N LYS A 307 11.87 -23.76 0.65
CA LYS A 307 12.20 -24.38 -0.63
C LYS A 307 10.97 -24.49 -1.53
N HIS A 308 9.78 -24.46 -0.98
CA HIS A 308 8.55 -24.58 -1.77
C HIS A 308 8.46 -23.45 -2.82
N PRO A 309 8.11 -23.76 -4.07
CA PRO A 309 8.01 -22.74 -5.13
C PRO A 309 7.06 -21.60 -4.79
N SER A 310 5.93 -21.89 -4.14
CA SER A 310 4.95 -20.90 -3.69
C SER A 310 5.09 -20.53 -2.20
N TYR A 311 6.31 -20.58 -1.65
CA TYR A 311 6.57 -20.11 -0.27
C TYR A 311 5.93 -18.76 0.01
N ARG A 312 5.46 -18.56 1.24
CA ARG A 312 4.79 -17.34 1.75
C ARG A 312 3.36 -17.09 1.27
N HIS A 313 2.77 -17.98 0.48
CA HIS A 313 1.37 -17.89 0.08
C HIS A 313 0.48 -18.76 0.97
N SER A 314 -0.79 -18.37 1.12
CA SER A 314 -1.82 -19.21 1.70
C SER A 314 -2.14 -20.38 0.77
N ILE A 315 -2.36 -21.55 1.36
CA ILE A 315 -2.91 -22.72 0.64
C ILE A 315 -4.45 -22.78 0.69
N ILE A 316 -5.06 -21.86 1.44
CA ILE A 316 -6.50 -21.82 1.64
C ILE A 316 -7.10 -20.95 0.54
N ASP A 317 -8.11 -21.45 -0.11
CA ASP A 317 -8.93 -20.66 -1.02
C ASP A 317 -9.90 -19.80 -0.18
N TRP A 318 -9.72 -18.48 -0.24
CA TRP A 318 -10.56 -17.56 0.53
C TRP A 318 -11.93 -17.32 -0.10
N SER A 319 -12.13 -17.72 -1.35
CA SER A 319 -13.45 -17.69 -1.99
C SER A 319 -14.32 -18.91 -1.62
N ASP A 320 -13.71 -19.99 -1.14
CA ASP A 320 -14.39 -21.17 -0.60
C ASP A 320 -14.76 -20.94 0.88
N ILE A 321 -16.03 -20.60 1.11
CA ILE A 321 -16.55 -20.26 2.43
C ILE A 321 -16.49 -21.46 3.42
N ASP A 322 -16.60 -22.69 2.91
CA ASP A 322 -16.51 -23.89 3.75
C ASP A 322 -15.06 -24.10 4.24
N GLN A 323 -14.08 -23.88 3.38
CA GLN A 323 -12.66 -23.87 3.79
C GLN A 323 -12.39 -22.73 4.80
N ALA A 324 -12.82 -21.51 4.50
CA ALA A 324 -12.65 -20.34 5.36
C ALA A 324 -13.26 -20.61 6.77
N THR A 325 -14.45 -21.17 6.83
CA THR A 325 -15.13 -21.51 8.08
C THR A 325 -14.37 -22.60 8.84
N SER A 326 -13.98 -23.69 8.17
CA SER A 326 -13.28 -24.81 8.82
C SER A 326 -11.91 -24.43 9.36
N ARG A 327 -11.30 -23.38 8.81
CA ARG A 327 -10.00 -22.82 9.24
C ARG A 327 -10.09 -21.76 10.32
N GLY A 328 -11.30 -21.40 10.76
CA GLY A 328 -11.51 -20.45 11.86
C GLY A 328 -11.26 -18.99 11.45
N PHE A 329 -11.58 -18.62 10.21
CA PHE A 329 -11.43 -17.25 9.71
C PHE A 329 -12.35 -16.24 10.43
N ASP A 330 -13.31 -16.71 11.23
CA ASP A 330 -14.09 -15.89 12.17
C ASP A 330 -13.23 -15.20 13.25
N SER A 331 -12.07 -15.79 13.57
CA SER A 331 -11.11 -15.26 14.53
C SER A 331 -9.91 -14.54 13.91
N VAL A 332 -9.91 -14.32 12.59
CA VAL A 332 -8.82 -13.66 11.85
C VAL A 332 -9.19 -12.21 11.57
N ASN A 333 -8.34 -11.29 11.97
CA ASN A 333 -8.51 -9.86 11.72
C ASN A 333 -8.26 -9.50 10.26
N ALA A 334 -9.15 -8.74 9.65
CA ALA A 334 -9.04 -8.29 8.26
C ALA A 334 -9.45 -6.83 8.09
N ILE A 335 -8.79 -6.14 7.15
CA ILE A 335 -9.20 -4.86 6.59
C ILE A 335 -9.56 -5.11 5.14
N ASP A 336 -10.69 -4.58 4.69
CA ASP A 336 -11.15 -4.69 3.32
C ASP A 336 -11.25 -3.30 2.68
N THR A 337 -10.62 -3.11 1.53
CA THR A 337 -10.57 -1.81 0.86
C THR A 337 -10.53 -1.95 -0.66
N ILE A 338 -11.11 -0.97 -1.35
CA ILE A 338 -10.97 -0.81 -2.80
C ILE A 338 -9.92 0.28 -3.04
N VAL A 339 -8.99 0.01 -3.94
CA VAL A 339 -8.02 1.00 -4.42
C VAL A 339 -8.40 1.34 -5.85
N GLU A 340 -8.71 2.61 -6.08
CA GLU A 340 -9.16 3.14 -7.36
C GLU A 340 -8.05 3.90 -8.09
N ALA A 341 -8.22 4.09 -9.41
CA ALA A 341 -7.27 4.86 -10.22
C ALA A 341 -7.01 6.26 -9.63
N GLY A 342 -5.74 6.59 -9.42
CA GLY A 342 -5.30 7.83 -8.79
C GLY A 342 -4.94 7.69 -7.30
N GLU A 343 -5.27 6.56 -6.67
CA GLU A 343 -4.93 6.29 -5.28
C GLU A 343 -3.64 5.48 -5.13
N VAL A 344 -3.01 5.61 -3.98
CA VAL A 344 -1.88 4.79 -3.53
C VAL A 344 -2.23 4.14 -2.21
N LEU A 345 -2.14 2.81 -2.16
CA LEU A 345 -2.26 2.03 -0.94
C LEU A 345 -0.87 1.78 -0.34
N TYR A 346 -0.69 2.08 0.93
CA TYR A 346 0.44 1.62 1.71
C TYR A 346 0.13 0.28 2.37
N ILE A 347 0.93 -0.72 2.06
CA ILE A 347 0.90 -2.03 2.73
C ILE A 347 2.18 -2.14 3.56
N PRO A 348 2.07 -2.24 4.90
CA PRO A 348 3.24 -2.39 5.76
C PRO A 348 4.02 -3.67 5.51
N SER A 349 5.23 -3.73 6.02
CA SER A 349 6.08 -4.92 5.93
C SER A 349 5.40 -6.13 6.58
N TYR A 350 5.50 -7.28 5.91
CA TYR A 350 4.97 -8.56 6.38
C TYR A 350 3.45 -8.67 6.50
N TRP A 351 2.68 -7.64 6.13
CA TRP A 351 1.23 -7.71 6.07
C TRP A 351 0.79 -8.61 4.92
N PHE A 352 -0.14 -9.52 5.22
CA PHE A 352 -0.77 -10.35 4.22
C PHE A 352 -1.72 -9.52 3.37
N HIS A 353 -1.76 -9.83 2.09
CA HIS A 353 -2.68 -9.19 1.16
C HIS A 353 -3.20 -10.19 0.13
N TYR A 354 -4.51 -10.17 -0.03
CA TYR A 354 -5.28 -10.91 -1.02
C TYR A 354 -5.93 -9.88 -1.95
N ILE A 355 -5.82 -10.08 -3.27
CA ILE A 355 -6.10 -8.99 -4.21
C ILE A 355 -7.05 -9.49 -5.30
N VAL A 356 -8.16 -8.78 -5.51
CA VAL A 356 -9.13 -9.05 -6.58
C VAL A 356 -9.17 -7.90 -7.57
N SER A 357 -9.01 -8.19 -8.86
CA SER A 357 -9.19 -7.19 -9.92
C SER A 357 -10.67 -7.01 -10.22
N LEU A 358 -11.24 -5.85 -9.87
CA LEU A 358 -12.67 -5.60 -10.03
C LEU A 358 -13.06 -5.34 -11.49
N GLN A 359 -12.10 -4.96 -12.30
CA GLN A 359 -12.21 -4.69 -13.74
C GLN A 359 -10.81 -4.78 -14.37
N TYR A 360 -10.71 -4.53 -15.67
CA TYR A 360 -9.41 -4.28 -16.29
C TYR A 360 -8.66 -3.20 -15.49
N SER A 361 -7.54 -3.56 -14.95
CA SER A 361 -6.83 -2.72 -14.00
C SER A 361 -5.32 -2.73 -14.23
N VAL A 362 -4.69 -1.59 -13.96
CA VAL A 362 -3.23 -1.41 -14.00
C VAL A 362 -2.79 -0.87 -12.65
N GLN A 363 -2.00 -1.65 -11.93
CA GLN A 363 -1.32 -1.20 -10.72
C GLN A 363 0.18 -1.25 -10.91
N CYS A 364 0.90 -0.28 -10.32
CA CYS A 364 2.35 -0.32 -10.22
C CYS A 364 2.77 -0.12 -8.77
N ASN A 365 3.73 -0.89 -8.32
CA ASN A 365 4.18 -0.79 -6.93
C ASN A 365 5.69 -0.71 -6.82
N SER A 366 6.14 -0.04 -5.77
CA SER A 366 7.54 -0.01 -5.34
C SER A 366 7.66 -0.53 -3.91
N ARG A 367 8.62 -1.43 -3.69
CA ARG A 367 8.96 -1.96 -2.38
C ARG A 367 10.29 -1.42 -1.92
N SER A 368 10.33 -0.78 -0.75
CA SER A 368 11.54 -0.10 -0.28
C SER A 368 11.71 -0.18 1.23
N GLY A 369 12.65 -1.02 1.63
CA GLY A 369 13.00 -1.16 3.04
C GLY A 369 11.99 -1.94 3.87
N SER A 370 12.29 -2.04 5.15
CA SER A 370 11.49 -2.64 6.22
C SER A 370 11.71 -1.82 7.49
N PRO A 371 10.88 -1.96 8.51
CA PRO A 371 11.04 -1.21 9.76
C PRO A 371 12.40 -1.55 10.41
N PRO A 372 13.07 -0.55 11.02
CA PRO A 372 14.37 -0.75 11.63
C PRO A 372 14.34 -1.67 12.86
N ASN A 373 13.21 -1.72 13.57
CA ASN A 373 12.97 -2.56 14.74
C ASN A 373 12.56 -4.01 14.40
N GLY A 374 12.42 -4.34 13.11
CA GLY A 374 11.97 -5.67 12.66
C GLY A 374 10.51 -5.97 12.94
N GLU A 375 9.68 -4.94 13.11
CA GLU A 375 8.25 -5.09 13.36
C GLU A 375 7.57 -5.92 12.26
N GLY A 376 6.68 -6.84 12.67
CA GLY A 376 6.06 -7.85 11.80
C GLY A 376 6.99 -9.02 11.44
N GLN A 377 8.31 -8.87 11.48
CA GLN A 377 9.25 -9.94 11.18
C GLN A 377 9.20 -11.04 12.25
N THR A 378 9.15 -10.65 13.52
CA THR A 378 9.14 -11.59 14.64
C THR A 378 7.94 -12.53 14.59
N GLU A 379 6.75 -11.98 14.33
CA GLU A 379 5.50 -12.74 14.21
C GLU A 379 5.56 -13.73 13.05
N ILE A 380 6.13 -13.32 11.92
CA ILE A 380 6.31 -14.19 10.77
C ILE A 380 7.38 -15.26 11.05
N GLU A 381 8.48 -14.94 11.72
CA GLU A 381 9.51 -15.91 12.10
C GLU A 381 8.99 -16.93 13.11
N GLU A 382 8.17 -16.52 14.07
CA GLU A 382 7.47 -17.43 14.99
C GLU A 382 6.47 -18.37 14.27
N CYS A 383 5.85 -17.88 13.19
CA CYS A 383 4.90 -18.65 12.40
C CYS A 383 5.60 -19.65 11.47
N LEU A 384 6.63 -19.20 10.75
CA LEU A 384 7.25 -19.96 9.67
C LEU A 384 8.61 -20.57 10.04
N GLY A 385 9.15 -20.29 11.23
CA GLY A 385 10.45 -20.76 11.70
C GLY A 385 11.65 -20.01 11.14
N SER A 386 11.53 -19.35 10.00
CA SER A 386 12.56 -18.46 9.43
C SER A 386 12.00 -17.63 8.27
N VAL A 387 12.54 -16.44 8.07
CA VAL A 387 12.16 -15.55 6.93
C VAL A 387 13.37 -15.27 6.06
N ARG A 388 13.24 -15.45 4.75
CA ARG A 388 14.23 -14.91 3.82
C ARG A 388 14.08 -13.39 3.75
N LYS A 389 15.13 -12.68 4.09
CA LYS A 389 15.28 -11.25 3.71
C LYS A 389 15.53 -11.21 2.20
N TRP A 390 14.65 -10.53 1.49
CA TRP A 390 14.69 -10.40 0.02
C TRP A 390 15.45 -9.14 -0.37
#